data_e94d9f9b3a55530bef2807edefa7ac9b
#
_entry.id   e94d9f9b3a55530bef2807edefa7ac9b
#
_cell.length_a   1.000
_cell.length_b   1.000
_cell.length_c   1.000
_cell.angle_alpha   90.00
_cell.angle_beta   90.00
_cell.angle_gamma   90.00
#
_symmetry.space_group_name_H-M   'P 1'
#
loop_
_entity.id
_entity.type
_entity.pdbx_description
1 polymer ?
#
loop_
_entity_poly.entity_id
_entity_poly.type
_entity_poly.pdbx_seq_one_letter_code
_entity_poly.pdbx_strand_id
1 'polypeptide(L)'
;MDVTGMLPVERPYRGKISISREHIRRKHLVKKRVVFTLKGICLIVLLFAALFPVYWLVLMAIRPTAETSMGAGLIPHQITGEHFTELFVGKGFGTALKNSLINAVSALVMSLVLGLATAYIISRKRFRFGMKKPLTYWVLLVRVLPPVAFVIPLYTLFTKWNLMGTRLPIILSCMLVNIPLVIWFMVSFFEELPEEVEESGKVDGATEWQLFTRLVLPLVLPGVAAISMLSFMYAWNEYTYSVILTRSPANYTIPLALAVLNTEDNVTNFGLVAAGGVSSFLPVALFVVFAQNYLISGLSSGAVKE
;
A
#
# COMPACT_ATOMS: atom_id res chain seq x y z
N MET A 1 34.41 -50.67 -75.43
CA MET A 1 33.85 -49.34 -75.78
C MET A 1 33.18 -48.79 -74.56
N ASP A 2 33.93 -48.01 -73.78
CA ASP A 2 33.51 -47.37 -72.54
C ASP A 2 33.25 -45.90 -72.80
N VAL A 3 32.12 -45.44 -72.49
CA VAL A 3 31.84 -43.99 -72.44
C VAL A 3 31.12 -43.66 -71.12
N THR A 4 31.92 -43.47 -70.09
CA THR A 4 31.49 -42.87 -68.85
C THR A 4 31.46 -41.35 -68.98
N GLY A 5 30.27 -40.79 -69.20
CA GLY A 5 30.04 -39.35 -69.09
C GLY A 5 29.87 -38.95 -67.63
N MET A 6 30.90 -38.32 -67.05
CA MET A 6 30.78 -37.60 -65.76
C MET A 6 30.07 -36.28 -65.97
N LEU A 7 28.89 -36.12 -65.33
CA LEU A 7 28.23 -34.84 -65.18
C LEU A 7 28.94 -34.01 -64.07
N PRO A 8 29.16 -32.72 -64.28
CA PRO A 8 29.79 -31.88 -63.27
C PRO A 8 28.82 -31.65 -62.05
N VAL A 9 29.32 -31.99 -60.88
CA VAL A 9 28.64 -31.70 -59.61
C VAL A 9 28.67 -30.19 -59.36
N GLU A 10 27.56 -29.51 -59.58
CA GLU A 10 27.40 -28.09 -59.19
C GLU A 10 27.50 -27.98 -57.66
N ARG A 11 28.50 -27.26 -57.16
CA ARG A 11 28.63 -26.91 -55.76
C ARG A 11 27.54 -25.91 -55.38
N PRO A 12 26.76 -26.13 -54.32
CA PRO A 12 25.68 -25.23 -53.94
C PRO A 12 26.25 -23.85 -53.49
N TYR A 13 25.59 -22.82 -53.97
CA TYR A 13 25.90 -21.40 -53.82
C TYR A 13 25.84 -20.99 -52.31
N ARG A 14 26.97 -21.17 -51.59
CA ARG A 14 27.08 -20.86 -50.12
C ARG A 14 27.14 -19.38 -49.78
N GLY A 15 27.29 -18.46 -50.73
CA GLY A 15 27.54 -17.05 -50.48
C GLY A 15 26.30 -16.19 -50.16
N LYS A 16 25.16 -16.44 -50.81
CA LYS A 16 23.95 -15.59 -50.65
C LYS A 16 23.17 -15.83 -49.38
N ILE A 17 23.24 -17.00 -48.79
CA ILE A 17 22.48 -17.36 -47.56
C ILE A 17 23.10 -16.75 -46.29
N SER A 18 24.45 -16.60 -46.27
CA SER A 18 25.17 -16.02 -45.13
C SER A 18 24.92 -14.52 -44.98
N ILE A 19 24.91 -13.78 -46.08
CA ILE A 19 24.66 -12.32 -46.10
C ILE A 19 23.23 -11.99 -45.63
N SER A 20 22.25 -12.79 -46.04
CA SER A 20 20.86 -12.63 -45.63
C SER A 20 20.66 -12.83 -44.12
N ARG A 21 21.34 -13.83 -43.53
CA ARG A 21 21.27 -14.12 -42.08
C ARG A 21 21.94 -13.03 -41.23
N GLU A 22 23.05 -12.48 -41.66
CA GLU A 22 23.70 -11.35 -40.96
C GLU A 22 22.86 -10.08 -40.99
N HIS A 23 22.21 -9.78 -42.11
CA HIS A 23 21.34 -8.61 -42.25
C HIS A 23 20.10 -8.71 -41.36
N ILE A 24 19.50 -9.89 -41.28
CA ILE A 24 18.36 -10.16 -40.35
C ILE A 24 18.82 -10.06 -38.90
N ARG A 25 20.00 -10.63 -38.57
CA ARG A 25 20.57 -10.56 -37.21
C ARG A 25 20.87 -9.11 -36.79
N ARG A 26 21.44 -8.28 -37.68
CA ARG A 26 21.69 -6.85 -37.44
C ARG A 26 20.37 -6.09 -37.20
N LYS A 27 19.35 -6.31 -38.04
CA LYS A 27 18.02 -5.69 -37.86
C LYS A 27 17.40 -6.08 -36.51
N HIS A 28 17.51 -7.35 -36.12
CA HIS A 28 17.02 -7.81 -34.79
C HIS A 28 17.79 -7.16 -33.64
N LEU A 29 19.10 -7.02 -33.73
CA LEU A 29 19.94 -6.39 -32.72
C LEU A 29 19.64 -4.89 -32.62
N VAL A 30 19.49 -4.20 -33.73
CA VAL A 30 19.11 -2.77 -33.77
C VAL A 30 17.71 -2.59 -33.17
N LYS A 31 16.73 -3.41 -33.58
CA LYS A 31 15.36 -3.37 -33.01
C LYS A 31 15.38 -3.61 -31.50
N LYS A 32 16.16 -4.58 -31.03
CA LYS A 32 16.30 -4.89 -29.59
C LYS A 32 16.94 -3.73 -28.83
N ARG A 33 17.96 -3.07 -29.40
CA ARG A 33 18.58 -1.87 -28.81
C ARG A 33 17.59 -0.69 -28.76
N VAL A 34 16.90 -0.41 -29.86
CA VAL A 34 15.89 0.69 -29.92
C VAL A 34 14.78 0.45 -28.90
N VAL A 35 14.25 -0.78 -28.83
CA VAL A 35 13.22 -1.12 -27.83
C VAL A 35 13.74 -0.98 -26.40
N PHE A 36 14.99 -1.40 -26.15
CA PHE A 36 15.63 -1.25 -24.83
C PHE A 36 15.81 0.24 -24.46
N THR A 37 16.29 1.05 -25.40
CA THR A 37 16.45 2.51 -25.19
C THR A 37 15.11 3.19 -24.96
N LEU A 38 14.06 2.86 -25.74
CA LEU A 38 12.72 3.39 -25.58
C LEU A 38 12.13 3.01 -24.20
N LYS A 39 12.33 1.75 -23.78
CA LYS A 39 11.93 1.29 -22.43
C LYS A 39 12.67 2.07 -21.35
N GLY A 40 13.97 2.32 -21.52
CA GLY A 40 14.77 3.12 -20.58
C GLY A 40 14.29 4.56 -20.48
N ILE A 41 14.03 5.21 -21.61
CA ILE A 41 13.49 6.58 -21.66
C ILE A 41 12.10 6.62 -20.99
N CYS A 42 11.21 5.66 -21.32
CA CYS A 42 9.89 5.58 -20.72
C CYS A 42 9.98 5.40 -19.20
N LEU A 43 10.88 4.54 -18.71
CA LEU A 43 11.12 4.35 -17.29
C LEU A 43 11.59 5.64 -16.60
N ILE A 44 12.55 6.37 -17.21
CA ILE A 44 13.05 7.64 -16.67
C ILE A 44 11.93 8.68 -16.59
N VAL A 45 11.11 8.80 -17.65
CA VAL A 45 9.98 9.72 -17.68
C VAL A 45 8.95 9.37 -16.60
N LEU A 46 8.63 8.08 -16.44
CA LEU A 46 7.71 7.61 -15.40
C LEU A 46 8.26 7.87 -13.99
N LEU A 47 9.55 7.61 -13.76
CA LEU A 47 10.20 7.89 -12.47
C LEU A 47 10.22 9.39 -12.18
N PHE A 48 10.55 10.23 -13.17
CA PHE A 48 10.50 11.67 -13.01
C PHE A 48 9.09 12.15 -12.69
N ALA A 49 8.07 11.70 -13.43
CA ALA A 49 6.68 12.06 -13.18
C ALA A 49 6.19 11.60 -11.78
N ALA A 50 6.64 10.44 -11.30
CA ALA A 50 6.28 9.93 -9.97
C ALA A 50 7.01 10.66 -8.83
N LEU A 51 8.29 11.00 -9.01
CA LEU A 51 9.10 11.64 -7.98
C LEU A 51 8.96 13.16 -7.93
N PHE A 52 8.56 13.80 -9.03
CA PHE A 52 8.45 15.24 -9.12
C PHE A 52 7.49 15.85 -8.07
N PRO A 53 6.28 15.32 -7.83
CA PRO A 53 5.40 15.84 -6.79
C PRO A 53 6.02 15.75 -5.39
N VAL A 54 6.76 14.67 -5.10
CA VAL A 54 7.44 14.48 -3.81
C VAL A 54 8.60 15.47 -3.69
N TYR A 55 9.39 15.62 -4.74
CA TYR A 55 10.44 16.63 -4.80
C TYR A 55 9.89 18.03 -4.55
N TRP A 56 8.79 18.38 -5.24
CA TRP A 56 8.14 19.68 -5.09
C TRP A 56 7.63 19.92 -3.67
N LEU A 57 7.04 18.90 -3.05
CA LEU A 57 6.58 18.97 -1.66
C LEU A 57 7.75 19.24 -0.69
N VAL A 58 8.85 18.50 -0.85
CA VAL A 58 10.06 18.71 -0.04
C VAL A 58 10.62 20.12 -0.27
N LEU A 59 10.68 20.56 -1.53
CA LEU A 59 11.17 21.87 -1.90
C LEU A 59 10.36 22.99 -1.22
N MET A 60 9.03 22.89 -1.25
CA MET A 60 8.14 23.85 -0.58
C MET A 60 8.33 23.86 0.95
N ALA A 61 8.59 22.69 1.55
CA ALA A 61 8.77 22.56 3.00
C ALA A 61 10.06 23.20 3.52
N ILE A 62 11.12 23.28 2.69
CA ILE A 62 12.43 23.79 3.09
C ILE A 62 12.73 25.20 2.56
N ARG A 63 11.82 25.80 1.80
CA ARG A 63 11.98 27.12 1.19
C ARG A 63 11.39 28.19 2.11
N PRO A 64 12.02 29.39 2.26
CA PRO A 64 11.44 30.48 3.04
C PRO A 64 10.09 30.95 2.51
N THR A 65 9.20 31.36 3.43
CA THR A 65 7.86 31.88 3.08
C THR A 65 7.92 33.01 2.06
N ALA A 66 8.88 33.93 2.20
CA ALA A 66 9.06 35.04 1.27
C ALA A 66 9.34 34.57 -0.16
N GLU A 67 10.17 33.54 -0.34
CA GLU A 67 10.49 32.98 -1.65
C GLU A 67 9.30 32.22 -2.24
N THR A 68 8.53 31.54 -1.42
CA THR A 68 7.33 30.80 -1.84
C THR A 68 6.26 31.74 -2.41
N SER A 69 6.14 32.97 -1.87
CA SER A 69 5.17 33.96 -2.29
C SER A 69 5.55 34.68 -3.59
N MET A 70 6.84 34.72 -3.94
CA MET A 70 7.35 35.43 -5.15
C MET A 70 7.33 34.58 -6.43
N GLY A 71 6.91 33.35 -6.35
CA GLY A 71 6.92 32.40 -7.48
C GLY A 71 8.05 31.36 -7.35
N ALA A 72 7.67 30.13 -7.19
CA ALA A 72 8.60 29.05 -6.88
C ALA A 72 9.39 28.59 -8.12
N GLY A 73 10.69 28.86 -8.14
CA GLY A 73 11.63 28.21 -9.07
C GLY A 73 11.84 26.73 -8.75
N LEU A 74 12.50 25.98 -9.63
CA LEU A 74 12.80 24.57 -9.41
C LEU A 74 13.91 24.34 -8.37
N ILE A 75 14.71 25.34 -8.06
CA ILE A 75 15.83 25.27 -7.11
C ILE A 75 15.62 26.36 -6.06
N PRO A 76 15.73 26.07 -4.75
CA PRO A 76 15.62 27.10 -3.72
C PRO A 76 16.87 27.98 -3.70
N HIS A 77 16.72 29.26 -3.48
CA HIS A 77 17.85 30.16 -3.27
C HIS A 77 18.38 30.06 -1.84
N GLN A 78 17.47 29.82 -0.91
CA GLN A 78 17.80 29.57 0.50
C GLN A 78 17.07 28.37 1.04
N ILE A 79 17.70 27.68 1.99
CA ILE A 79 17.12 26.52 2.68
C ILE A 79 16.88 26.92 4.12
N THR A 80 15.65 26.69 4.61
CA THR A 80 15.25 27.01 5.97
C THR A 80 14.52 25.81 6.62
N GLY A 81 14.54 25.75 7.94
CA GLY A 81 13.73 24.84 8.75
C GLY A 81 12.54 25.52 9.44
N GLU A 82 12.25 26.81 9.10
CA GLU A 82 11.23 27.59 9.80
C GLU A 82 9.85 26.93 9.81
N HIS A 83 9.42 26.35 8.68
CA HIS A 83 8.14 25.67 8.58
C HIS A 83 8.03 24.45 9.50
N PHE A 84 9.11 23.68 9.64
CA PHE A 84 9.13 22.55 10.57
C PHE A 84 9.09 23.03 12.03
N THR A 85 9.86 24.08 12.35
CA THR A 85 9.85 24.66 13.71
C THR A 85 8.46 25.21 14.06
N GLU A 86 7.86 25.98 13.18
CA GLU A 86 6.51 26.49 13.36
C GLU A 86 5.48 25.36 13.48
N LEU A 87 5.57 24.34 12.63
CA LEU A 87 4.68 23.21 12.61
C LEU A 87 4.71 22.43 13.94
N PHE A 88 5.91 22.08 14.42
CA PHE A 88 6.06 21.21 15.59
C PHE A 88 5.96 21.96 16.91
N VAL A 89 6.54 23.15 16.97
CA VAL A 89 6.58 23.98 18.20
C VAL A 89 5.36 24.91 18.26
N GLY A 90 5.07 25.64 17.19
CA GLY A 90 4.00 26.63 17.17
C GLY A 90 2.62 26.00 17.07
N LYS A 91 2.41 25.03 16.19
CA LYS A 91 1.10 24.40 15.93
C LYS A 91 0.92 23.04 16.63
N GLY A 92 1.92 22.52 17.33
CA GLY A 92 1.80 21.27 18.10
C GLY A 92 1.53 20.01 17.25
N PHE A 93 1.95 20.00 15.99
CA PHE A 93 1.70 18.94 15.02
C PHE A 93 2.21 17.55 15.47
N GLY A 94 3.22 17.51 16.36
CA GLY A 94 3.70 16.27 16.98
C GLY A 94 2.61 15.48 17.70
N THR A 95 1.61 16.18 18.29
CA THR A 95 0.46 15.54 18.92
C THR A 95 -0.44 14.86 17.87
N ALA A 96 -0.69 15.49 16.74
CA ALA A 96 -1.47 14.92 15.64
C ALA A 96 -0.76 13.70 15.04
N LEU A 97 0.57 13.77 14.87
CA LEU A 97 1.40 12.64 14.42
C LEU A 97 1.27 11.44 15.37
N LYS A 98 1.43 11.67 16.66
CA LYS A 98 1.26 10.66 17.71
C LYS A 98 -0.14 10.05 17.70
N ASN A 99 -1.18 10.88 17.59
CA ASN A 99 -2.56 10.42 17.55
C ASN A 99 -2.81 9.54 16.31
N SER A 100 -2.41 9.99 15.11
CA SER A 100 -2.55 9.19 13.90
C SER A 100 -1.83 7.85 14.00
N LEU A 101 -0.61 7.83 14.55
CA LEU A 101 0.14 6.59 14.72
C LEU A 101 -0.57 5.63 15.68
N ILE A 102 -1.01 6.11 16.83
CA ILE A 102 -1.74 5.29 17.82
C ILE A 102 -3.04 4.78 17.21
N ASN A 103 -3.83 5.64 16.57
CA ASN A 103 -5.10 5.26 15.97
C ASN A 103 -4.92 4.22 14.86
N ALA A 104 -3.97 4.45 13.94
CA ALA A 104 -3.71 3.55 12.81
C ALA A 104 -3.18 2.20 13.26
N VAL A 105 -2.19 2.17 14.18
CA VAL A 105 -1.62 0.92 14.69
C VAL A 105 -2.65 0.16 15.52
N SER A 106 -3.41 0.83 16.38
CA SER A 106 -4.45 0.18 17.19
C SER A 106 -5.55 -0.42 16.32
N ALA A 107 -6.07 0.35 15.35
CA ALA A 107 -7.07 -0.14 14.40
C ALA A 107 -6.55 -1.32 13.57
N LEU A 108 -5.30 -1.24 13.09
CA LEU A 108 -4.63 -2.31 12.35
C LEU A 108 -4.55 -3.58 13.18
N VAL A 109 -3.94 -3.52 14.36
CA VAL A 109 -3.70 -4.70 15.22
C VAL A 109 -5.03 -5.38 15.60
N MET A 110 -6.01 -4.59 16.04
CA MET A 110 -7.33 -5.12 16.42
C MET A 110 -8.06 -5.73 15.21
N SER A 111 -7.97 -5.09 14.04
CA SER A 111 -8.57 -5.62 12.80
C SER A 111 -7.89 -6.91 12.32
N LEU A 112 -6.56 -7.00 12.45
CA LEU A 112 -5.83 -8.23 12.11
C LEU A 112 -6.18 -9.36 13.07
N VAL A 113 -6.17 -9.13 14.38
CA VAL A 113 -6.47 -10.17 15.37
C VAL A 113 -7.87 -10.75 15.12
N LEU A 114 -8.88 -9.91 15.00
CA LEU A 114 -10.26 -10.34 14.78
C LEU A 114 -10.48 -10.89 13.36
N GLY A 115 -9.92 -10.21 12.38
CA GLY A 115 -10.09 -10.53 10.96
C GLY A 115 -9.42 -11.83 10.56
N LEU A 116 -8.16 -12.07 10.99
CA LEU A 116 -7.43 -13.30 10.68
C LEU A 116 -8.08 -14.53 11.33
N ALA A 117 -8.45 -14.42 12.62
CA ALA A 117 -9.14 -15.51 13.30
C ALA A 117 -10.47 -15.86 12.62
N THR A 118 -11.26 -14.83 12.25
CA THR A 118 -12.54 -15.03 11.57
C THR A 118 -12.34 -15.59 10.16
N ALA A 119 -11.38 -15.07 9.39
CA ALA A 119 -11.07 -15.54 8.05
C ALA A 119 -10.64 -17.02 8.05
N TYR A 120 -9.79 -17.42 9.00
CA TYR A 120 -9.36 -18.80 9.17
C TYR A 120 -10.54 -19.72 9.45
N ILE A 121 -11.41 -19.37 10.39
CA ILE A 121 -12.60 -20.17 10.72
C ILE A 121 -13.51 -20.34 9.49
N ILE A 122 -13.77 -19.27 8.75
CA ILE A 122 -14.67 -19.28 7.59
C ILE A 122 -14.09 -20.07 6.42
N SER A 123 -12.76 -20.03 6.22
CA SER A 123 -12.08 -20.71 5.11
C SER A 123 -12.06 -22.23 5.25
N ARG A 124 -12.21 -22.77 6.47
CA ARG A 124 -12.08 -24.22 6.72
C ARG A 124 -13.41 -24.96 6.64
N LYS A 125 -13.46 -26.03 5.85
CA LYS A 125 -14.67 -26.88 5.66
C LYS A 125 -15.18 -27.50 6.95
N ARG A 126 -14.30 -27.74 7.94
CA ARG A 126 -14.67 -28.29 9.26
C ARG A 126 -15.58 -27.36 10.07
N PHE A 127 -15.49 -26.03 9.81
CA PHE A 127 -16.36 -25.04 10.42
C PHE A 127 -17.49 -24.65 9.46
N ARG A 128 -18.41 -25.53 9.15
CA ARG A 128 -19.47 -25.41 8.13
C ARG A 128 -20.51 -24.33 8.43
N PHE A 129 -20.10 -23.08 8.56
CA PHE A 129 -21.05 -22.00 8.85
C PHE A 129 -21.80 -21.45 7.62
N GLY A 130 -21.46 -21.85 6.40
CA GLY A 130 -22.09 -21.31 5.19
C GLY A 130 -21.95 -19.79 5.04
N MET A 131 -21.04 -19.18 5.83
CA MET A 131 -20.92 -17.72 5.99
C MET A 131 -20.18 -17.02 4.85
N LYS A 132 -19.59 -17.77 3.92
CA LYS A 132 -18.75 -17.20 2.86
C LYS A 132 -19.52 -16.20 1.98
N LYS A 133 -20.70 -16.60 1.48
CA LYS A 133 -21.53 -15.72 0.65
C LYS A 133 -22.04 -14.47 1.40
N PRO A 134 -22.71 -14.62 2.58
CA PRO A 134 -23.15 -13.44 3.34
C PRO A 134 -22.00 -12.53 3.74
N LEU A 135 -20.82 -13.07 4.05
CA LEU A 135 -19.64 -12.26 4.34
C LEU A 135 -19.18 -11.44 3.12
N THR A 136 -19.10 -12.05 1.95
CA THR A 136 -18.74 -11.34 0.71
C THR A 136 -19.71 -10.19 0.44
N TYR A 137 -21.01 -10.43 0.59
CA TYR A 137 -22.01 -9.36 0.43
C TYR A 137 -21.86 -8.26 1.50
N TRP A 138 -21.56 -8.62 2.75
CA TRP A 138 -21.34 -7.65 3.82
C TRP A 138 -20.11 -6.77 3.54
N VAL A 139 -18.98 -7.37 3.12
CA VAL A 139 -17.79 -6.61 2.75
C VAL A 139 -18.09 -5.65 1.60
N LEU A 140 -18.79 -6.13 0.57
CA LEU A 140 -19.18 -5.27 -0.56
C LEU A 140 -20.09 -4.14 -0.11
N LEU A 141 -21.07 -4.41 0.74
CA LEU A 141 -21.99 -3.40 1.28
C LEU A 141 -21.21 -2.32 2.04
N VAL A 142 -20.33 -2.71 2.97
CA VAL A 142 -19.51 -1.76 3.74
C VAL A 142 -18.61 -0.91 2.84
N ARG A 143 -18.11 -1.49 1.74
CA ARG A 143 -17.23 -0.81 0.79
C ARG A 143 -17.97 0.14 -0.17
N VAL A 144 -19.20 -0.18 -0.54
CA VAL A 144 -20.03 0.62 -1.45
C VAL A 144 -20.62 1.82 -0.72
N LEU A 145 -20.92 1.67 0.57
CA LEU A 145 -21.46 2.78 1.36
C LEU A 145 -20.36 3.82 1.62
N PRO A 146 -20.63 5.10 1.34
CA PRO A 146 -19.69 6.16 1.65
C PRO A 146 -19.48 6.28 3.17
N PRO A 147 -18.26 6.57 3.65
CA PRO A 147 -17.95 6.71 5.08
C PRO A 147 -18.91 7.65 5.82
N VAL A 148 -19.37 8.70 5.16
CA VAL A 148 -20.34 9.67 5.71
C VAL A 148 -21.65 9.01 6.14
N ALA A 149 -22.10 7.94 5.47
CA ALA A 149 -23.32 7.23 5.84
C ALA A 149 -23.23 6.59 7.24
N PHE A 150 -22.04 6.19 7.65
CA PHE A 150 -21.80 5.59 8.97
C PHE A 150 -21.57 6.64 10.07
N VAL A 151 -21.15 7.84 9.72
CA VAL A 151 -20.72 8.86 10.69
C VAL A 151 -21.84 9.26 11.64
N ILE A 152 -23.04 9.51 11.12
CA ILE A 152 -24.18 9.97 11.95
C ILE A 152 -24.60 8.91 12.96
N PRO A 153 -24.84 7.62 12.58
CA PRO A 153 -25.10 6.55 13.52
C PRO A 153 -23.99 6.37 14.56
N LEU A 154 -22.73 6.40 14.11
CA LEU A 154 -21.57 6.25 15.00
C LEU A 154 -21.45 7.42 15.99
N TYR A 155 -21.66 8.65 15.53
CA TYR A 155 -21.68 9.82 16.41
C TYR A 155 -22.70 9.68 17.53
N THR A 156 -23.92 9.27 17.19
CA THR A 156 -24.99 9.06 18.17
C THR A 156 -24.63 7.96 19.18
N LEU A 157 -24.07 6.86 18.69
CA LEU A 157 -23.65 5.72 19.51
C LEU A 157 -22.52 6.11 20.46
N PHE A 158 -21.45 6.73 19.95
CA PHE A 158 -20.30 7.13 20.76
C PHE A 158 -20.64 8.25 21.77
N THR A 159 -21.59 9.12 21.43
CA THR A 159 -22.12 10.11 22.38
C THR A 159 -22.86 9.44 23.53
N LYS A 160 -23.73 8.45 23.25
CA LYS A 160 -24.42 7.66 24.28
C LYS A 160 -23.47 6.90 25.19
N TRP A 161 -22.35 6.42 24.64
CA TRP A 161 -21.34 5.68 25.40
C TRP A 161 -20.31 6.58 26.10
N ASN A 162 -20.43 7.90 26.00
CA ASN A 162 -19.47 8.88 26.54
C ASN A 162 -18.04 8.68 26.04
N LEU A 163 -17.87 8.19 24.82
CA LEU A 163 -16.55 7.97 24.21
C LEU A 163 -16.04 9.19 23.46
N MET A 164 -16.88 10.20 23.20
CA MET A 164 -16.50 11.41 22.49
C MET A 164 -15.39 12.17 23.25
N GLY A 165 -14.41 12.68 22.48
CA GLY A 165 -13.21 13.33 23.08
C GLY A 165 -12.08 12.35 23.41
N THR A 166 -12.26 11.05 23.15
CA THR A 166 -11.20 10.03 23.22
C THR A 166 -10.74 9.61 21.82
N ARG A 167 -9.75 8.71 21.73
CA ARG A 167 -9.29 8.12 20.45
C ARG A 167 -10.18 6.96 19.98
N LEU A 168 -10.94 6.36 20.87
CA LEU A 168 -11.76 5.16 20.60
C LEU A 168 -12.73 5.32 19.43
N PRO A 169 -13.47 6.43 19.28
CA PRO A 169 -14.36 6.64 18.14
C PRO A 169 -13.68 6.45 16.79
N ILE A 170 -12.49 7.01 16.62
CA ILE A 170 -11.73 6.91 15.36
C ILE A 170 -11.23 5.48 15.15
N ILE A 171 -10.65 4.85 16.18
CA ILE A 171 -10.14 3.48 16.13
C ILE A 171 -11.27 2.52 15.75
N LEU A 172 -12.40 2.59 16.43
CA LEU A 172 -13.57 1.71 16.19
C LEU A 172 -14.21 1.95 14.81
N SER A 173 -14.24 3.20 14.36
CA SER A 173 -14.72 3.53 13.01
C SER A 173 -13.80 2.96 11.91
N CYS A 174 -12.49 3.04 12.10
CA CYS A 174 -11.53 2.41 11.18
C CYS A 174 -11.67 0.89 11.18
N MET A 175 -11.90 0.27 12.34
CA MET A 175 -12.12 -1.17 12.44
C MET A 175 -13.37 -1.64 11.71
N LEU A 176 -14.44 -0.84 11.70
CA LEU A 176 -15.68 -1.16 10.99
C LEU A 176 -15.43 -1.46 9.50
N VAL A 177 -14.49 -0.77 8.88
CA VAL A 177 -14.12 -0.93 7.48
C VAL A 177 -12.99 -1.94 7.30
N ASN A 178 -12.01 -1.96 8.20
CA ASN A 178 -10.84 -2.81 8.09
C ASN A 178 -11.12 -4.28 8.37
N ILE A 179 -11.94 -4.62 9.37
CA ILE A 179 -12.24 -6.03 9.72
C ILE A 179 -12.84 -6.78 8.52
N PRO A 180 -13.92 -6.30 7.86
CA PRO A 180 -14.46 -6.96 6.67
C PRO A 180 -13.41 -7.13 5.57
N LEU A 181 -12.59 -6.11 5.36
CA LEU A 181 -11.53 -6.14 4.35
C LEU A 181 -10.49 -7.23 4.65
N VAL A 182 -10.01 -7.31 5.89
CA VAL A 182 -9.06 -8.34 6.33
C VAL A 182 -9.65 -9.73 6.14
N ILE A 183 -10.89 -9.94 6.57
CA ILE A 183 -11.57 -11.24 6.45
C ILE A 183 -11.67 -11.64 4.97
N TRP A 184 -12.23 -10.77 4.14
CA TRP A 184 -12.44 -11.05 2.72
C TRP A 184 -11.13 -11.38 2.00
N PHE A 185 -10.09 -10.59 2.25
CA PHE A 185 -8.79 -10.77 1.62
C PHE A 185 -8.13 -12.07 2.07
N MET A 186 -8.13 -12.34 3.38
CA MET A 186 -7.41 -13.47 3.96
C MET A 186 -8.11 -14.83 3.78
N VAL A 187 -9.43 -14.85 3.57
CA VAL A 187 -10.14 -16.10 3.25
C VAL A 187 -9.51 -16.79 2.03
N SER A 188 -9.21 -16.04 0.97
CA SER A 188 -8.57 -16.59 -0.23
C SER A 188 -7.20 -17.20 0.06
N PHE A 189 -6.36 -16.51 0.85
CA PHE A 189 -5.04 -17.03 1.24
C PHE A 189 -5.13 -18.30 2.07
N PHE A 190 -6.08 -18.37 3.00
CA PHE A 190 -6.27 -19.58 3.79
C PHE A 190 -6.83 -20.75 2.96
N GLU A 191 -7.69 -20.50 1.97
CA GLU A 191 -8.24 -21.51 1.08
C GLU A 191 -7.21 -22.11 0.12
N GLU A 192 -6.16 -21.36 -0.23
CA GLU A 192 -5.07 -21.84 -1.07
C GLU A 192 -4.13 -22.82 -0.34
N LEU A 193 -4.16 -22.85 1.00
CA LEU A 193 -3.35 -23.78 1.78
C LEU A 193 -3.97 -25.18 1.77
N PRO A 194 -3.18 -26.22 1.43
CA PRO A 194 -3.62 -27.61 1.50
C PRO A 194 -4.07 -28.00 2.92
N GLU A 195 -5.19 -28.72 3.04
CA GLU A 195 -5.71 -29.17 4.34
C GLU A 195 -4.76 -30.21 5.00
N GLU A 196 -3.95 -30.91 4.19
CA GLU A 196 -2.95 -31.89 4.61
C GLU A 196 -1.90 -31.32 5.57
N VAL A 197 -1.58 -30.02 5.42
CA VAL A 197 -0.65 -29.31 6.34
C VAL A 197 -1.21 -29.30 7.77
N GLU A 198 -2.51 -29.07 7.90
CA GLU A 198 -3.16 -29.06 9.21
C GLU A 198 -3.43 -30.47 9.74
N GLU A 199 -3.71 -31.42 8.86
CA GLU A 199 -3.90 -32.83 9.22
C GLU A 199 -2.61 -33.41 9.78
N SER A 200 -1.47 -33.16 9.18
CA SER A 200 -0.16 -33.58 9.70
C SER A 200 0.11 -33.03 11.10
N GLY A 201 -0.14 -31.72 11.30
CA GLY A 201 0.01 -31.11 12.62
C GLY A 201 -0.92 -31.69 13.68
N LYS A 202 -2.12 -32.13 13.30
CA LYS A 202 -3.04 -32.82 14.23
C LYS A 202 -2.55 -34.21 14.62
N VAL A 203 -1.98 -34.96 13.67
CA VAL A 203 -1.33 -36.22 13.96
C VAL A 203 -0.20 -36.08 14.95
N ASP A 204 0.55 -34.96 14.86
CA ASP A 204 1.61 -34.59 15.82
C ASP A 204 1.06 -34.08 17.17
N GLY A 205 -0.25 -34.02 17.36
CA GLY A 205 -0.88 -33.61 18.62
C GLY A 205 -1.01 -32.11 18.82
N ALA A 206 -0.87 -31.30 17.77
CA ALA A 206 -1.01 -29.84 17.87
C ALA A 206 -2.48 -29.46 18.16
N THR A 207 -2.66 -28.52 19.09
CA THR A 207 -3.96 -27.89 19.36
C THR A 207 -4.37 -26.95 18.20
N GLU A 208 -5.66 -26.63 18.07
CA GLU A 208 -6.16 -25.67 17.04
C GLU A 208 -5.43 -24.32 17.08
N TRP A 209 -5.10 -23.81 18.26
CA TRP A 209 -4.33 -22.59 18.43
C TRP A 209 -2.88 -22.75 17.94
N GLN A 210 -2.26 -23.89 18.20
CA GLN A 210 -0.91 -24.19 17.70
C GLN A 210 -0.90 -24.38 16.19
N LEU A 211 -1.91 -25.06 15.63
CA LEU A 211 -2.09 -25.18 14.18
C LEU A 211 -2.17 -23.78 13.54
N PHE A 212 -3.07 -22.93 14.05
CA PHE A 212 -3.21 -21.58 13.51
C PHE A 212 -1.94 -20.77 13.62
N THR A 213 -1.35 -20.67 14.83
CA THR A 213 -0.24 -19.73 15.08
C THR A 213 1.12 -20.22 14.61
N ARG A 214 1.38 -21.53 14.65
CA ARG A 214 2.70 -22.11 14.35
C ARG A 214 2.82 -22.71 12.96
N LEU A 215 1.72 -23.15 12.37
CA LEU A 215 1.73 -23.77 11.04
C LEU A 215 1.09 -22.84 9.98
N VAL A 216 -0.17 -22.48 10.18
CA VAL A 216 -0.95 -21.78 9.15
C VAL A 216 -0.53 -20.31 8.99
N LEU A 217 -0.46 -19.56 10.09
CA LEU A 217 -0.16 -18.13 10.05
C LEU A 217 1.21 -17.80 9.41
N PRO A 218 2.31 -18.53 9.70
CA PRO A 218 3.57 -18.30 9.02
C PRO A 218 3.53 -18.49 7.50
N LEU A 219 2.72 -19.43 7.00
CA LEU A 219 2.59 -19.71 5.57
C LEU A 219 1.84 -18.60 4.82
N VAL A 220 0.92 -17.91 5.49
CA VAL A 220 0.15 -16.80 4.90
C VAL A 220 0.72 -15.41 5.23
N LEU A 221 1.90 -15.33 5.84
CA LEU A 221 2.54 -14.05 6.18
C LEU A 221 2.63 -13.04 5.02
N PRO A 222 2.89 -13.46 3.77
CA PRO A 222 2.86 -12.51 2.65
C PRO A 222 1.49 -11.83 2.47
N GLY A 223 0.41 -12.61 2.61
CA GLY A 223 -0.96 -12.09 2.60
C GLY A 223 -1.25 -11.16 3.78
N VAL A 224 -0.79 -11.54 4.98
CA VAL A 224 -0.91 -10.71 6.18
C VAL A 224 -0.17 -9.39 6.01
N ALA A 225 1.03 -9.39 5.45
CA ALA A 225 1.79 -8.17 5.18
C ALA A 225 1.06 -7.25 4.19
N ALA A 226 0.52 -7.82 3.10
CA ALA A 226 -0.22 -7.06 2.09
C ALA A 226 -1.47 -6.40 2.68
N ILE A 227 -2.29 -7.15 3.41
CA ILE A 227 -3.52 -6.61 4.02
C ILE A 227 -3.22 -5.64 5.17
N SER A 228 -2.12 -5.84 5.89
CA SER A 228 -1.66 -4.91 6.93
C SER A 228 -1.33 -3.55 6.34
N MET A 229 -0.66 -3.51 5.18
CA MET A 229 -0.33 -2.27 4.48
C MET A 229 -1.61 -1.52 4.06
N LEU A 230 -2.56 -2.22 3.45
CA LEU A 230 -3.83 -1.61 3.03
C LEU A 230 -4.63 -1.08 4.23
N SER A 231 -4.71 -1.85 5.31
CA SER A 231 -5.44 -1.49 6.54
C SER A 231 -4.78 -0.33 7.26
N PHE A 232 -3.44 -0.31 7.34
CA PHE A 232 -2.68 0.80 7.93
C PHE A 232 -2.90 2.09 7.13
N MET A 233 -2.73 2.02 5.80
CA MET A 233 -2.91 3.20 4.93
C MET A 233 -4.32 3.76 5.00
N TYR A 234 -5.34 2.90 5.11
CA TYR A 234 -6.72 3.35 5.30
C TYR A 234 -6.88 4.16 6.60
N ALA A 235 -6.40 3.61 7.72
CA ALA A 235 -6.52 4.26 9.02
C ALA A 235 -5.60 5.50 9.15
N TRP A 236 -4.45 5.49 8.49
CA TRP A 236 -3.51 6.62 8.47
C TRP A 236 -4.07 7.84 7.73
N ASN A 237 -4.75 7.61 6.60
CA ASN A 237 -5.33 8.66 5.77
C ASN A 237 -6.77 9.01 6.19
N GLU A 238 -7.24 8.49 7.35
CA GLU A 238 -8.60 8.72 7.78
C GLU A 238 -8.81 10.19 8.18
N TYR A 239 -9.74 10.84 7.52
CA TYR A 239 -10.11 12.23 7.69
C TYR A 239 -11.58 12.40 8.09
N THR A 240 -12.49 11.65 7.45
CA THR A 240 -13.94 11.83 7.53
C THR A 240 -14.48 11.62 8.95
N TYR A 241 -14.04 10.56 9.60
CA TYR A 241 -14.41 10.30 11.00
C TYR A 241 -13.75 11.30 11.95
N SER A 242 -12.49 11.68 11.66
CA SER A 242 -11.75 12.64 12.48
C SER A 242 -12.42 14.00 12.52
N VAL A 243 -12.89 14.53 11.40
CA VAL A 243 -13.59 15.85 11.35
C VAL A 243 -14.81 15.87 12.22
N ILE A 244 -15.57 14.79 12.27
CA ILE A 244 -16.89 14.77 12.91
C ILE A 244 -16.84 14.23 14.35
N LEU A 245 -15.98 13.24 14.61
CA LEU A 245 -15.92 12.57 15.91
C LEU A 245 -14.91 13.20 16.87
N THR A 246 -14.00 14.05 16.39
CA THR A 246 -13.01 14.73 17.23
C THR A 246 -13.56 16.06 17.75
N ARG A 247 -13.47 16.29 19.06
CA ARG A 247 -13.98 17.51 19.73
C ARG A 247 -12.90 18.49 20.16
N SER A 248 -11.63 18.09 20.12
CA SER A 248 -10.52 18.88 20.66
C SER A 248 -9.28 18.78 19.78
N PRO A 249 -8.52 19.86 19.61
CA PRO A 249 -7.22 19.84 18.93
C PRO A 249 -6.25 18.79 19.48
N ALA A 250 -6.34 18.48 20.78
CA ALA A 250 -5.53 17.44 21.43
C ALA A 250 -5.72 16.03 20.82
N ASN A 251 -6.85 15.79 20.13
CA ASN A 251 -7.17 14.50 19.50
C ASN A 251 -7.14 14.54 17.96
N TYR A 252 -6.68 15.64 17.36
CA TYR A 252 -6.58 15.73 15.90
C TYR A 252 -5.66 14.65 15.36
N THR A 253 -6.07 14.09 14.22
CA THR A 253 -5.21 13.26 13.36
C THR A 253 -4.46 14.14 12.38
N ILE A 254 -3.42 13.61 11.73
CA ILE A 254 -2.63 14.34 10.74
C ILE A 254 -3.51 14.94 9.62
N PRO A 255 -4.41 14.17 8.95
CA PRO A 255 -5.21 14.75 7.88
C PRO A 255 -6.09 15.89 8.37
N LEU A 256 -6.66 15.78 9.57
CA LEU A 256 -7.46 16.86 10.17
C LEU A 256 -6.59 18.07 10.54
N ALA A 257 -5.44 17.86 11.18
CA ALA A 257 -4.53 18.94 11.53
C ALA A 257 -4.07 19.72 10.30
N LEU A 258 -3.72 19.02 9.19
CA LEU A 258 -3.34 19.65 7.93
C LEU A 258 -4.49 20.45 7.30
N ALA A 259 -5.72 19.94 7.37
CA ALA A 259 -6.90 20.64 6.87
C ALA A 259 -7.16 21.93 7.67
N VAL A 260 -6.99 21.90 8.99
CA VAL A 260 -7.16 23.07 9.86
C VAL A 260 -6.07 24.11 9.59
N LEU A 261 -4.80 23.72 9.42
CA LEU A 261 -3.71 24.64 9.06
C LEU A 261 -3.99 25.43 7.77
N ASN A 262 -4.68 24.81 6.83
CA ASN A 262 -5.04 25.47 5.56
C ASN A 262 -6.17 26.49 5.69
N THR A 263 -6.91 26.50 6.78
CA THR A 263 -8.10 27.35 6.96
C THR A 263 -7.91 28.46 7.98
N GLU A 264 -6.96 28.35 8.92
CA GLU A 264 -6.83 29.29 10.05
C GLU A 264 -6.36 30.69 9.67
N ASP A 265 -5.54 30.87 8.64
CA ASP A 265 -4.84 32.14 8.41
C ASP A 265 -5.35 32.96 7.18
N ASN A 266 -6.44 32.56 6.51
CA ASN A 266 -6.93 33.18 5.25
C ASN A 266 -5.85 33.33 4.15
N VAL A 267 -4.62 32.95 4.43
CA VAL A 267 -3.48 32.90 3.51
C VAL A 267 -2.87 31.52 3.61
N THR A 268 -2.99 30.72 2.58
CA THR A 268 -2.44 29.37 2.57
C THR A 268 -0.92 29.43 2.70
N ASN A 269 -0.39 29.11 3.86
CA ASN A 269 1.06 28.92 4.03
C ASN A 269 1.46 27.57 3.44
N PHE A 270 1.73 27.57 2.12
CA PHE A 270 2.10 26.35 1.37
C PHE A 270 3.33 25.65 1.95
N GLY A 271 4.29 26.42 2.51
CA GLY A 271 5.48 25.84 3.16
C GLY A 271 5.13 25.04 4.42
N LEU A 272 4.23 25.56 5.25
CA LEU A 272 3.78 24.90 6.48
C LEU A 272 2.99 23.61 6.17
N VAL A 273 2.08 23.67 5.21
CA VAL A 273 1.31 22.49 4.75
C VAL A 273 2.25 21.46 4.12
N ALA A 274 3.24 21.89 3.34
CA ALA A 274 4.24 21.02 2.74
C ALA A 274 5.12 20.34 3.81
N ALA A 275 5.55 21.07 4.83
CA ALA A 275 6.31 20.51 5.95
C ALA A 275 5.49 19.43 6.70
N GLY A 276 4.20 19.66 6.88
CA GLY A 276 3.28 18.66 7.42
C GLY A 276 3.12 17.44 6.54
N GLY A 277 3.00 17.63 5.23
CA GLY A 277 2.95 16.56 4.24
C GLY A 277 4.23 15.70 4.25
N VAL A 278 5.41 16.32 4.25
CA VAL A 278 6.71 15.62 4.34
C VAL A 278 6.80 14.84 5.66
N SER A 279 6.41 15.45 6.77
CA SER A 279 6.42 14.79 8.09
C SER A 279 5.47 13.59 8.13
N SER A 280 4.32 13.69 7.45
CA SER A 280 3.33 12.62 7.37
C SER A 280 3.77 11.45 6.50
N PHE A 281 4.66 11.69 5.54
CA PHE A 281 5.18 10.66 4.64
C PHE A 281 6.15 9.71 5.36
N LEU A 282 6.91 10.17 6.33
CA LEU A 282 7.96 9.37 6.99
C LEU A 282 7.46 8.07 7.63
N PRO A 283 6.39 8.05 8.46
CA PRO A 283 5.89 6.80 9.02
C PRO A 283 5.37 5.82 7.98
N VAL A 284 4.76 6.33 6.91
CA VAL A 284 4.29 5.48 5.79
C VAL A 284 5.46 4.85 5.05
N ALA A 285 6.50 5.65 4.75
CA ALA A 285 7.71 5.14 4.09
C ALA A 285 8.39 4.06 4.93
N LEU A 286 8.53 4.27 6.24
CA LEU A 286 9.06 3.27 7.15
C LEU A 286 8.23 1.99 7.14
N PHE A 287 6.91 2.11 7.21
CA PHE A 287 6.02 0.94 7.18
C PHE A 287 6.17 0.16 5.86
N VAL A 288 6.24 0.84 4.72
CA VAL A 288 6.44 0.22 3.40
C VAL A 288 7.78 -0.52 3.34
N VAL A 289 8.87 0.10 3.82
CA VAL A 289 10.21 -0.52 3.83
C VAL A 289 10.22 -1.82 4.66
N PHE A 290 9.52 -1.86 5.79
CA PHE A 290 9.40 -3.10 6.56
C PHE A 290 8.52 -4.15 5.90
N ALA A 291 7.40 -3.74 5.29
CA ALA A 291 6.43 -4.66 4.69
C ALA A 291 6.89 -5.23 3.33
N GLN A 292 7.71 -4.51 2.56
CA GLN A 292 8.11 -4.90 1.20
C GLN A 292 8.79 -6.28 1.11
N ASN A 293 9.59 -6.66 2.10
CA ASN A 293 10.30 -7.94 2.09
C ASN A 293 9.33 -9.14 2.12
N TYR A 294 8.22 -9.01 2.84
CA TYR A 294 7.19 -10.05 2.90
C TYR A 294 6.35 -10.09 1.61
N LEU A 295 6.13 -8.94 0.96
CA LEU A 295 5.43 -8.86 -0.33
C LEU A 295 6.22 -9.53 -1.45
N ILE A 296 7.53 -9.27 -1.53
CA ILE A 296 8.41 -9.82 -2.56
C ILE A 296 8.52 -11.35 -2.42
N SER A 297 8.63 -11.89 -1.20
CA SER A 297 8.69 -13.33 -0.96
C SER A 297 7.42 -14.07 -1.39
N GLY A 298 6.24 -13.44 -1.20
CA GLY A 298 4.96 -14.01 -1.65
C GLY A 298 4.78 -14.04 -3.16
N LEU A 299 5.25 -13.01 -3.86
CA LEU A 299 5.19 -12.96 -5.32
C LEU A 299 6.13 -13.97 -5.99
N SER A 300 7.30 -14.23 -5.39
CA SER A 300 8.28 -15.18 -5.94
C SER A 300 7.84 -16.64 -5.76
N SER A 301 7.13 -16.98 -4.70
CA SER A 301 6.60 -18.34 -4.49
C SER A 301 5.41 -18.67 -5.39
N GLY A 302 4.63 -17.67 -5.83
CA GLY A 302 3.54 -17.82 -6.80
C GLY A 302 4.00 -17.93 -8.27
N ALA A 303 5.17 -17.40 -8.60
CA ALA A 303 5.69 -17.38 -9.98
C ALA A 303 6.42 -18.68 -10.41
N VAL A 304 6.61 -19.63 -9.51
CA VAL A 304 7.30 -20.91 -9.77
C VAL A 304 6.34 -22.06 -10.12
N LYS A 305 5.06 -21.75 -10.34
CA LYS A 305 4.05 -22.73 -10.82
C LYS A 305 3.91 -22.68 -12.35
N GLU A 306 5.00 -22.83 -13.12
CA GLU A 306 4.99 -23.27 -14.52
C GLU A 306 5.98 -24.41 -14.71
#